data_9bc33b96809ca482d150bbf11d6edbeb
#
_entry.id   9bc33b96809ca482d150bbf11d6edbeb
#
_cell.length_a   1.000
_cell.length_b   1.000
_cell.length_c   1.000
_cell.angle_alpha   90.00
_cell.angle_beta   90.00
_cell.angle_gamma   90.00
#
_symmetry.space_group_name_H-M   'P 1'
#
loop_
_entity.id
_entity.type
_entity.pdbx_description
1 polymer ?
#
loop_
_entity_poly.entity_id
_entity_poly.type
_entity_poly.pdbx_seq_one_letter_code
_entity_poly.pdbx_strand_id
1 'polypeptide(L)'
;MASDIFGDIYKEMGAKPIINAIGSVTLLGGSTPKPIVKEAMDRADSAYVNLPHLQEVVGKKIAEYCNVPAGFVTSGAGAGLALTGAAFMAG
;
A
#
# COMPACT_ATOMS: atom_id res chain seq x y z
N MET A 1 -0.78 -19.35 -1.50
CA MET A 1 -0.90 -20.75 -1.83
C MET A 1 -1.85 -20.94 -2.97
N ALA A 2 -1.40 -21.69 -3.95
CA ALA A 2 -2.27 -22.01 -5.08
C ALA A 2 -3.49 -22.84 -4.65
N SER A 3 -3.39 -23.49 -3.51
CA SER A 3 -4.47 -24.29 -2.94
C SER A 3 -5.53 -23.49 -2.23
N ASP A 4 -5.38 -22.17 -2.15
CA ASP A 4 -6.34 -21.33 -1.45
C ASP A 4 -7.68 -21.35 -2.17
N ILE A 5 -8.69 -21.79 -1.45
CA ILE A 5 -10.06 -21.64 -1.85
C ILE A 5 -10.52 -20.26 -1.37
N PHE A 6 -11.46 -19.68 -2.06
CA PHE A 6 -11.92 -18.33 -1.79
C PHE A 6 -12.12 -18.06 -0.29
N GLY A 7 -11.28 -17.21 0.25
CA GLY A 7 -11.42 -16.73 1.62
C GLY A 7 -11.17 -17.74 2.73
N ASP A 8 -10.46 -18.85 2.47
CA ASP A 8 -10.21 -19.89 3.46
C ASP A 8 -9.61 -19.36 4.74
N ILE A 9 -8.63 -18.46 4.65
CA ILE A 9 -7.97 -17.92 5.83
C ILE A 9 -8.96 -17.17 6.72
N TYR A 10 -9.92 -16.49 6.13
CA TYR A 10 -10.94 -15.78 6.89
C TYR A 10 -11.91 -16.74 7.56
N LYS A 11 -12.28 -17.81 6.86
CA LYS A 11 -13.15 -18.85 7.41
C LYS A 11 -12.49 -19.53 8.61
N GLU A 12 -11.21 -19.80 8.51
CA GLU A 12 -10.43 -20.39 9.63
C GLU A 12 -10.44 -19.51 10.86
N MET A 13 -10.44 -18.19 10.67
CA MET A 13 -10.49 -17.22 11.75
C MET A 13 -11.89 -16.95 12.27
N GLY A 14 -12.91 -17.47 11.61
CA GLY A 14 -14.30 -17.23 11.98
C GLY A 14 -14.93 -16.03 11.28
N ALA A 15 -14.24 -15.46 10.29
CA ALA A 15 -14.77 -14.36 9.50
C ALA A 15 -15.42 -14.91 8.22
N LYS A 16 -16.41 -14.20 7.72
CA LYS A 16 -17.13 -14.62 6.53
C LYS A 16 -16.61 -13.86 5.31
N PRO A 17 -16.01 -14.53 4.34
CA PRO A 17 -15.57 -13.86 3.13
C PRO A 17 -16.74 -13.38 2.30
N ILE A 18 -16.54 -12.34 1.51
CA ILE A 18 -17.57 -11.71 0.68
C ILE A 18 -17.14 -11.77 -0.78
N ILE A 19 -18.07 -12.12 -1.65
CA ILE A 19 -17.87 -12.01 -3.08
C ILE A 19 -18.13 -10.54 -3.45
N ASN A 20 -17.06 -9.83 -3.78
CA ASN A 20 -17.12 -8.39 -4.01
C ASN A 20 -17.51 -8.10 -5.47
N ALA A 21 -18.72 -7.61 -5.67
CA ALA A 21 -19.22 -7.20 -6.99
C ALA A 21 -19.27 -5.68 -7.15
N ILE A 22 -18.83 -4.93 -6.14
CA ILE A 22 -18.85 -3.46 -6.16
C ILE A 22 -17.54 -2.89 -6.71
N GLY A 23 -16.43 -3.53 -6.39
CA GLY A 23 -15.09 -3.04 -6.71
C GLY A 23 -14.32 -2.61 -5.48
N SER A 24 -13.43 -1.63 -5.64
CA SER A 24 -12.55 -1.18 -4.56
C SER A 24 -13.30 -0.25 -3.62
N VAL A 25 -13.67 -0.77 -2.47
CA VAL A 25 -14.32 0.02 -1.41
C VAL A 25 -13.65 -0.26 -0.08
N THR A 26 -13.47 0.76 0.74
CA THR A 26 -12.77 0.67 2.03
C THR A 26 -13.40 -0.35 2.95
N LEU A 27 -14.71 -0.41 2.99
CA LEU A 27 -15.45 -1.34 3.85
C LEU A 27 -15.08 -2.81 3.58
N LEU A 28 -14.74 -3.14 2.35
CA LEU A 28 -14.36 -4.48 1.94
C LEU A 28 -12.85 -4.67 1.78
N GLY A 29 -12.06 -3.72 2.24
CA GLY A 29 -10.59 -3.81 2.23
C GLY A 29 -9.91 -3.05 1.11
N GLY A 30 -10.65 -2.34 0.27
CA GLY A 30 -10.10 -1.59 -0.85
C GLY A 30 -9.72 -2.49 -2.02
N SER A 31 -8.54 -2.27 -2.59
CA SER A 31 -8.05 -3.07 -3.71
C SER A 31 -6.96 -4.04 -3.25
N THR A 32 -6.73 -5.05 -4.06
CA THR A 32 -5.63 -6.01 -3.80
C THR A 32 -4.44 -5.69 -4.69
N PRO A 33 -3.21 -5.90 -4.18
CA PRO A 33 -2.02 -5.71 -5.00
C PRO A 33 -1.97 -6.70 -6.17
N LYS A 34 -1.42 -6.26 -7.28
CA LYS A 34 -1.16 -7.16 -8.42
C LYS A 34 -0.08 -8.18 -8.05
N PRO A 35 -0.04 -9.35 -8.72
CA PRO A 35 0.97 -10.38 -8.41
C PRO A 35 2.41 -9.88 -8.46
N ILE A 36 2.75 -9.01 -9.41
CA ILE A 36 4.09 -8.44 -9.51
C ILE A 36 4.45 -7.58 -8.29
N VAL A 37 3.46 -6.89 -7.71
CA VAL A 37 3.65 -6.09 -6.51
C VAL A 37 3.85 -7.00 -5.30
N LYS A 38 3.07 -8.05 -5.17
CA LYS A 38 3.21 -9.04 -4.09
C LYS A 38 4.59 -9.68 -4.11
N GLU A 39 5.06 -10.06 -5.29
CA GLU A 39 6.39 -10.64 -5.46
C GLU A 39 7.48 -9.68 -5.00
N ALA A 40 7.38 -8.41 -5.36
CA ALA A 40 8.32 -7.40 -4.92
C ALA A 40 8.32 -7.23 -3.41
N MET A 41 7.14 -7.25 -2.79
CA MET A 41 6.99 -7.16 -1.34
C MET A 41 7.66 -8.35 -0.64
N ASP A 42 7.44 -9.56 -1.16
CA ASP A 42 8.05 -10.78 -0.62
C ASP A 42 9.57 -10.72 -0.68
N ARG A 43 10.12 -10.25 -1.79
CA ARG A 43 11.57 -10.11 -1.94
C ARG A 43 12.12 -9.06 -1.00
N ALA A 44 11.43 -7.96 -0.81
CA ALA A 44 11.84 -6.89 0.10
C ALA A 44 11.78 -7.34 1.56
N ASP A 45 10.84 -8.19 1.90
CA ASP A 45 10.62 -8.65 3.27
C ASP A 45 11.80 -9.44 3.83
N SER A 46 12.68 -9.94 2.99
CA SER A 46 13.84 -10.74 3.40
C SER A 46 15.04 -9.91 3.86
N ALA A 47 14.97 -8.60 3.80
CA ALA A 47 16.11 -7.72 4.08
C ALA A 47 15.71 -6.52 4.93
N TYR A 48 16.70 -5.97 5.61
CA TYR A 48 16.54 -4.71 6.33
C TYR A 48 17.07 -3.55 5.48
N VAL A 49 16.50 -2.38 5.66
CA VAL A 49 16.89 -1.18 4.93
C VAL A 49 16.74 0.04 5.83
N ASN A 50 17.57 1.06 5.58
CA ASN A 50 17.42 2.34 6.26
C ASN A 50 16.17 3.02 5.73
N LEU A 51 15.14 3.14 6.56
CA LEU A 51 13.85 3.69 6.11
C LEU A 51 13.90 5.13 5.64
N PRO A 52 14.60 6.05 6.34
CA PRO A 52 14.74 7.41 5.81
C PRO A 52 15.38 7.46 4.42
N HIS A 53 16.39 6.63 4.19
CA HIS A 53 17.03 6.54 2.88
C HIS A 53 16.08 5.95 1.83
N LEU A 54 15.36 4.90 2.19
CA LEU A 54 14.38 4.29 1.30
C LEU A 54 13.29 5.30 0.90
N GLN A 55 12.84 6.12 1.84
CA GLN A 55 11.86 7.17 1.57
C GLN A 55 12.37 8.15 0.52
N GLU A 56 13.63 8.56 0.61
CA GLU A 56 14.23 9.44 -0.39
C GLU A 56 14.28 8.79 -1.78
N VAL A 57 14.74 7.55 -1.84
CA VAL A 57 14.88 6.82 -3.10
C VAL A 57 13.53 6.62 -3.76
N VAL A 58 12.55 6.15 -3.01
CA VAL A 58 11.20 5.90 -3.53
C VAL A 58 10.51 7.21 -3.90
N GLY A 59 10.67 8.24 -3.08
CA GLY A 59 10.12 9.56 -3.37
C GLY A 59 10.61 10.12 -4.70
N LYS A 60 11.92 9.97 -4.98
CA LYS A 60 12.48 10.39 -6.26
C LYS A 60 11.88 9.62 -7.43
N LYS A 61 11.70 8.33 -7.28
CA LYS A 61 11.10 7.50 -8.34
C LYS A 61 9.66 7.90 -8.62
N ILE A 62 8.89 8.15 -7.58
CA ILE A 62 7.51 8.61 -7.73
C ILE A 62 7.48 9.97 -8.44
N ALA A 63 8.36 10.88 -8.03
CA ALA A 63 8.46 12.21 -8.65
C ALA A 63 8.77 12.10 -10.15
N GLU A 64 9.68 11.21 -10.53
CA GLU A 64 9.99 10.96 -11.94
C GLU A 64 8.78 10.45 -12.70
N TYR A 65 8.08 9.44 -12.17
CA TYR A 65 6.90 8.88 -12.82
C TYR A 65 5.78 9.89 -12.97
N CYS A 66 5.60 10.77 -11.99
CA CYS A 66 4.54 11.78 -12.01
C CYS A 66 4.97 13.09 -12.65
N ASN A 67 6.24 13.22 -13.00
CA ASN A 67 6.81 14.44 -13.56
C ASN A 67 6.56 15.66 -12.65
N VAL A 68 6.91 15.50 -11.38
CA VAL A 68 6.77 16.53 -10.34
C VAL A 68 8.10 16.69 -9.59
N PRO A 69 8.31 17.81 -8.84
CA PRO A 69 9.59 18.06 -8.17
C PRO A 69 9.93 17.09 -7.04
N ALA A 70 8.92 16.52 -6.36
CA ALA A 70 9.16 15.65 -5.23
C ALA A 70 8.00 14.67 -5.02
N GLY A 71 8.28 13.57 -4.32
CA GLY A 71 7.30 12.59 -3.93
C GLY A 71 7.55 12.11 -2.52
N PHE A 72 6.53 11.64 -1.85
CA PHE A 72 6.61 11.14 -0.49
C PHE A 72 5.61 10.03 -0.26
N VAL A 73 6.06 8.92 0.32
CA VAL A 73 5.20 7.78 0.62
C VAL A 73 4.65 7.90 2.03
N THR A 74 3.36 7.67 2.18
CA THR A 74 2.67 7.68 3.48
C THR A 74 2.03 6.33 3.74
N SER A 75 1.59 6.12 4.96
CA SER A 75 0.92 4.88 5.36
C SER A 75 -0.49 4.73 4.80
N GLY A 76 -1.04 5.79 4.23
CA GLY A 76 -2.37 5.77 3.63
C GLY A 76 -2.84 7.17 3.29
N ALA A 77 -4.01 7.27 2.65
CA ALA A 77 -4.56 8.54 2.22
C ALA A 77 -4.83 9.51 3.37
N GLY A 78 -5.30 8.99 4.51
CA GLY A 78 -5.52 9.81 5.70
C GLY A 78 -4.25 10.46 6.20
N ALA A 79 -3.16 9.68 6.29
CA ALA A 79 -1.86 10.21 6.68
C ALA A 79 -1.34 11.22 5.64
N GLY A 80 -1.56 10.95 4.36
CA GLY A 80 -1.19 11.87 3.27
C GLY A 80 -1.89 13.21 3.40
N LEU A 81 -3.17 13.21 3.68
CA LEU A 81 -3.95 14.43 3.90
C LEU A 81 -3.45 15.21 5.11
N ALA A 82 -3.18 14.51 6.22
CA ALA A 82 -2.67 15.13 7.44
C ALA A 82 -1.31 15.79 7.22
N LEU A 83 -0.39 15.09 6.53
CA LEU A 83 0.94 15.62 6.23
C LEU A 83 0.86 16.81 5.29
N THR A 84 0.00 16.75 4.28
CA THR A 84 -0.20 17.86 3.35
C THR A 84 -0.72 19.10 4.09
N GLY A 85 -1.71 18.92 4.95
CA GLY A 85 -2.23 20.00 5.77
C GLY A 85 -1.16 20.60 6.68
N ALA A 86 -0.38 19.75 7.34
CA ALA A 86 0.70 20.19 8.21
C ALA A 86 1.77 20.98 7.44
N ALA A 87 2.13 20.53 6.24
CA ALA A 87 3.12 21.22 5.40
C ALA A 87 2.64 22.61 5.02
N PHE A 88 1.38 22.76 4.63
CA PHE A 88 0.82 24.07 4.31
C PHE A 88 0.73 24.99 5.52
N MET A 89 0.41 24.44 6.69
CA MET A 89 0.32 25.22 7.93
C MET A 89 1.68 25.63 8.47
N ALA A 90 2.69 24.83 8.24
CA ALA A 90 4.05 25.12 8.68
C ALA A 90 4.77 26.13 7.78
N GLY A 91 4.22 26.36 6.64
CA GLY A 91 4.83 27.26 5.66
C GLY A 91 5.73 26.52 4.73
#